data_f3e5f9ab031f8a38d7c0668ae2483da8
#
_entry.id   f3e5f9ab031f8a38d7c0668ae2483da8
#
_cell.length_a   1.000
_cell.length_b   1.000
_cell.length_c   1.000
_cell.angle_alpha   90.00
_cell.angle_beta   90.00
_cell.angle_gamma   90.00
#
_symmetry.space_group_name_H-M   'P 1'
#
loop_
_entity.id
_entity.type
_entity.pdbx_description
1 polymer ?
#
loop_
_entity_poly.entity_id
_entity_poly.type
_entity_poly.pdbx_seq_one_letter_code
_entity_poly.pdbx_strand_id
1 'polypeptide(L)'
;MATIKVKLRPSSVVGRAGTIYYQVTHRRATQQITTNIRLQPDEWDAIGEQVVVTVADKSIIQNRIDSDVALLKRIVKDLDSSGVTYSVGNIIKRYKSPECHVSVLDFMKNQIRLMRNANRLGTALNYEKTMKNFAEFLGGVNLPFSAMTEQLIADYNAFLVQRGMVRNSISFYMRIMRAVYNKAVRQKLVEQSHPFTEVYTGIDRTRKRAVSESVISQLYKLKLTEGTLLALARDIFIFSYCTRGMAFVDIAYLRKENIQNGVICYARRKTGQLLSVRIEPSIQRIIDRYSSALSPYVFPILTSTETKEAYEEYQIAINNHNRQLRRLSKMLPAGCKLTSYTSRHSWATAARNHNVPISVISAGMGHTSEQTTQIYLTMLENSVIDDANQGLIMSLLE
;
A
#
# COMPACT_ATOMS: atom_id res chain seq x y z
N MET A 1 21.31 31.99 -26.81
CA MET A 1 20.90 30.74 -26.12
C MET A 1 21.77 30.57 -24.90
N ALA A 2 21.22 30.16 -23.76
CA ALA A 2 22.03 29.91 -22.58
C ALA A 2 22.71 28.53 -22.66
N THR A 3 23.92 28.42 -22.16
CA THR A 3 24.71 27.17 -22.11
C THR A 3 24.80 26.70 -20.69
N ILE A 4 24.58 25.40 -20.48
CA ILE A 4 24.63 24.74 -19.17
C ILE A 4 25.72 23.66 -19.25
N LYS A 5 26.68 23.68 -18.34
CA LYS A 5 27.74 22.68 -18.21
C LYS A 5 27.78 22.11 -16.79
N VAL A 6 28.05 20.82 -16.67
CA VAL A 6 28.23 20.17 -15.39
C VAL A 6 29.73 20.05 -15.10
N LYS A 7 30.16 20.46 -13.92
CA LYS A 7 31.57 20.43 -13.55
C LYS A 7 31.77 19.95 -12.12
N LEU A 8 32.90 19.28 -11.87
CA LEU A 8 33.38 18.95 -10.54
C LEU A 8 34.35 20.04 -10.07
N ARG A 9 34.14 20.57 -8.87
CA ARG A 9 35.11 21.40 -8.14
C ARG A 9 35.83 20.50 -7.15
N PRO A 10 37.14 20.21 -7.35
CA PRO A 10 37.89 19.42 -6.39
C PRO A 10 37.93 20.10 -5.01
N SER A 11 38.07 19.30 -3.96
CA SER A 11 38.27 19.80 -2.61
C SER A 11 39.72 20.35 -2.45
N SER A 12 39.90 21.41 -1.71
CA SER A 12 41.21 21.90 -1.33
C SER A 12 41.93 21.01 -0.27
N VAL A 13 41.17 20.07 0.33
CA VAL A 13 41.68 19.13 1.32
C VAL A 13 41.96 17.80 0.61
N VAL A 14 43.18 17.32 0.69
CA VAL A 14 43.60 16.05 0.09
C VAL A 14 42.75 14.88 0.63
N GLY A 15 42.26 14.00 -0.26
CA GLY A 15 41.42 12.84 0.08
C GLY A 15 39.95 13.15 0.33
N ARG A 16 39.52 14.43 0.25
CA ARG A 16 38.11 14.81 0.41
C ARG A 16 37.41 14.95 -0.94
N ALA A 17 36.22 14.38 -1.07
CA ALA A 17 35.40 14.45 -2.28
C ALA A 17 35.13 15.92 -2.70
N GLY A 18 35.20 16.15 -4.00
CA GLY A 18 34.83 17.40 -4.65
C GLY A 18 33.31 17.58 -4.69
N THR A 19 32.85 18.72 -5.24
CA THR A 19 31.44 19.06 -5.30
C THR A 19 31.04 19.33 -6.76
N ILE A 20 29.99 18.67 -7.25
CA ILE A 20 29.37 18.96 -8.55
C ILE A 20 28.68 20.34 -8.50
N TYR A 21 28.85 21.12 -9.56
CA TYR A 21 28.14 22.36 -9.76
C TYR A 21 27.72 22.54 -11.21
N TYR A 22 26.63 23.27 -11.43
CA TYR A 22 26.17 23.64 -12.77
C TYR A 22 26.66 25.04 -13.10
N GLN A 23 27.35 25.15 -14.23
CA GLN A 23 27.78 26.43 -14.78
C GLN A 23 26.76 26.87 -15.82
N VAL A 24 26.07 27.97 -15.56
CA VAL A 24 25.09 28.56 -16.49
C VAL A 24 25.68 29.84 -17.09
N THR A 25 25.76 29.87 -18.43
CA THR A 25 26.28 31.02 -19.17
C THR A 25 25.22 31.57 -20.10
N HIS A 26 24.92 32.85 -20.03
CA HIS A 26 24.00 33.57 -20.94
C HIS A 26 24.48 34.99 -21.19
N ARG A 27 24.54 35.43 -22.46
CA ARG A 27 24.96 36.78 -22.87
C ARG A 27 26.29 37.22 -22.21
N ARG A 28 27.31 36.37 -22.26
CA ARG A 28 28.65 36.57 -21.68
C ARG A 28 28.69 36.60 -20.13
N ALA A 29 27.57 36.54 -19.45
CA ALA A 29 27.53 36.39 -17.99
C ALA A 29 27.50 34.90 -17.60
N THR A 30 28.30 34.55 -16.59
CA THR A 30 28.39 33.18 -16.08
C THR A 30 28.13 33.19 -14.60
N GLN A 31 27.28 32.28 -14.13
CA GLN A 31 27.07 32.00 -12.70
C GLN A 31 27.07 30.50 -12.43
N GLN A 32 27.31 30.14 -11.17
CA GLN A 32 27.42 28.74 -10.72
C GLN A 32 26.30 28.39 -9.74
N ILE A 33 25.78 27.19 -9.87
CA ILE A 33 24.85 26.59 -8.93
C ILE A 33 25.56 25.40 -8.29
N THR A 34 25.93 25.53 -7.02
CA THR A 34 26.56 24.45 -6.25
C THR A 34 25.50 23.43 -5.83
N THR A 35 25.79 22.15 -6.02
CA THR A 35 24.92 21.05 -5.58
C THR A 35 25.41 20.48 -4.26
N ASN A 36 24.66 19.52 -3.71
CA ASN A 36 25.09 18.69 -2.57
C ASN A 36 25.72 17.35 -3.02
N ILE A 37 25.90 17.14 -4.34
CA ILE A 37 26.51 15.93 -4.88
C ILE A 37 28.02 16.02 -4.71
N ARG A 38 28.59 15.01 -4.04
CA ARG A 38 30.04 14.91 -3.78
C ARG A 38 30.57 13.67 -4.47
N LEU A 39 31.67 13.83 -5.23
CA LEU A 39 32.36 12.78 -5.93
C LEU A 39 33.88 12.97 -5.78
N GLN A 40 34.61 11.87 -5.78
CA GLN A 40 36.08 11.93 -5.91
C GLN A 40 36.44 12.32 -7.36
N PRO A 41 37.63 12.91 -7.59
CA PRO A 41 38.04 13.30 -8.96
C PRO A 41 38.04 12.15 -9.98
N ASP A 42 38.36 10.94 -9.54
CA ASP A 42 38.36 9.71 -10.35
C ASP A 42 36.96 9.12 -10.58
N GLU A 43 35.96 9.57 -9.84
CA GLU A 43 34.55 9.18 -10.00
C GLU A 43 33.77 10.05 -11.02
N TRP A 44 34.43 11.08 -11.59
CA TRP A 44 33.82 12.02 -12.52
C TRP A 44 34.54 12.10 -13.85
N ASP A 45 33.84 11.78 -14.97
CA ASP A 45 34.31 12.04 -16.31
C ASP A 45 33.96 13.48 -16.73
N ALA A 46 34.98 14.33 -16.75
CA ALA A 46 34.84 15.74 -17.07
C ALA A 46 34.55 16.03 -18.55
N ILE A 47 34.88 15.08 -19.47
CA ILE A 47 34.64 15.20 -20.90
C ILE A 47 33.22 14.78 -21.23
N GLY A 48 32.79 13.63 -20.73
CA GLY A 48 31.43 13.11 -20.90
C GLY A 48 30.39 13.79 -20.00
N GLU A 49 30.81 14.62 -19.05
CA GLU A 49 29.92 15.23 -18.02
C GLU A 49 29.10 14.19 -17.25
N GLN A 50 29.70 13.03 -16.91
CA GLN A 50 29.00 11.89 -16.30
C GLN A 50 29.79 11.21 -15.19
N VAL A 51 29.04 10.50 -14.33
CA VAL A 51 29.60 9.70 -13.24
C VAL A 51 30.23 8.42 -13.80
N VAL A 52 31.44 8.06 -13.35
CA VAL A 52 32.15 6.85 -13.79
C VAL A 52 31.43 5.58 -13.34
N VAL A 53 31.61 4.47 -14.08
CA VAL A 53 30.85 3.20 -13.89
C VAL A 53 31.11 2.54 -12.54
N THR A 54 32.25 2.77 -11.91
CA THR A 54 32.70 2.16 -10.65
C THR A 54 31.93 2.65 -9.41
N VAL A 55 31.15 3.74 -9.52
CA VAL A 55 30.40 4.30 -8.39
C VAL A 55 29.16 3.46 -8.11
N ALA A 56 29.00 2.97 -6.89
CA ALA A 56 27.89 2.09 -6.49
C ALA A 56 26.50 2.69 -6.77
N ASP A 57 26.33 4.01 -6.59
CA ASP A 57 25.06 4.73 -6.79
C ASP A 57 25.05 5.54 -8.11
N LYS A 58 25.85 5.12 -9.11
CA LYS A 58 26.02 5.84 -10.38
C LYS A 58 24.71 6.25 -11.01
N SER A 59 23.78 5.33 -11.19
CA SER A 59 22.49 5.58 -11.83
C SER A 59 21.66 6.63 -11.10
N ILE A 60 21.67 6.62 -9.78
CA ILE A 60 20.93 7.55 -8.94
C ILE A 60 21.53 8.96 -9.04
N ILE A 61 22.85 9.05 -8.95
CA ILE A 61 23.58 10.33 -9.01
C ILE A 61 23.46 10.92 -10.41
N GLN A 62 23.67 10.11 -11.45
CA GLN A 62 23.56 10.54 -12.84
C GLN A 62 22.14 11.01 -13.17
N ASN A 63 21.10 10.25 -12.80
CA ASN A 63 19.70 10.65 -12.97
C ASN A 63 19.39 11.99 -12.28
N ARG A 64 20.01 12.26 -11.14
CA ARG A 64 19.86 13.54 -10.46
C ARG A 64 20.48 14.67 -11.27
N ILE A 65 21.72 14.51 -11.77
CA ILE A 65 22.42 15.49 -12.59
C ILE A 65 21.63 15.77 -13.87
N ASP A 66 21.21 14.73 -14.58
CA ASP A 66 20.46 14.84 -15.84
C ASP A 66 19.12 15.56 -15.64
N SER A 67 18.45 15.28 -14.51
CA SER A 67 17.20 15.93 -14.14
C SER A 67 17.37 17.42 -13.88
N ASP A 68 18.41 17.81 -13.14
CA ASP A 68 18.71 19.22 -12.85
C ASP A 68 19.09 19.97 -14.14
N VAL A 69 19.86 19.33 -15.02
CA VAL A 69 20.22 19.89 -16.34
C VAL A 69 18.98 20.04 -17.24
N ALA A 70 18.12 19.03 -17.27
CA ALA A 70 16.86 19.10 -18.02
C ALA A 70 15.94 20.21 -17.50
N LEU A 71 15.84 20.38 -16.18
CA LEU A 71 15.10 21.47 -15.56
C LEU A 71 15.66 22.85 -15.95
N LEU A 72 16.97 23.02 -15.90
CA LEU A 72 17.64 24.27 -16.31
C LEU A 72 17.39 24.55 -17.79
N LYS A 73 17.50 23.54 -18.67
CA LYS A 73 17.19 23.67 -20.11
C LYS A 73 15.73 24.07 -20.35
N ARG A 74 14.79 23.50 -19.60
CA ARG A 74 13.37 23.85 -19.67
C ARG A 74 13.14 25.30 -19.24
N ILE A 75 13.72 25.73 -18.12
CA ILE A 75 13.63 27.12 -17.65
C ILE A 75 14.15 28.09 -18.72
N VAL A 76 15.27 27.77 -19.38
CA VAL A 76 15.82 28.56 -20.47
C VAL A 76 14.84 28.63 -21.66
N LYS A 77 14.29 27.49 -22.09
CA LYS A 77 13.30 27.40 -23.16
C LYS A 77 12.05 28.23 -22.85
N ASP A 78 11.52 28.15 -21.62
CA ASP A 78 10.36 28.93 -21.20
C ASP A 78 10.65 30.45 -21.21
N LEU A 79 11.85 30.84 -20.77
CA LEU A 79 12.28 32.24 -20.79
C LEU A 79 12.50 32.74 -22.22
N ASP A 80 13.12 31.93 -23.09
CA ASP A 80 13.28 32.25 -24.50
C ASP A 80 11.91 32.42 -25.23
N SER A 81 10.94 31.56 -24.89
CA SER A 81 9.58 31.60 -25.47
C SER A 81 8.74 32.77 -24.96
N SER A 82 9.05 33.34 -23.80
CA SER A 82 8.30 34.48 -23.23
C SER A 82 8.56 35.80 -23.92
N GLY A 83 9.56 35.88 -24.82
CA GLY A 83 9.94 37.12 -25.54
C GLY A 83 10.56 38.21 -24.64
N VAL A 84 10.67 37.94 -23.31
CA VAL A 84 11.20 38.92 -22.36
C VAL A 84 12.72 38.75 -22.23
N THR A 85 13.45 39.87 -22.22
CA THR A 85 14.89 39.84 -21.96
C THR A 85 15.19 39.37 -20.56
N TYR A 86 16.03 38.38 -20.41
CA TYR A 86 16.38 37.80 -19.10
C TYR A 86 17.89 37.69 -18.91
N SER A 87 18.32 37.62 -17.63
CA SER A 87 19.70 37.46 -17.21
C SER A 87 19.95 36.05 -16.69
N VAL A 88 21.22 35.65 -16.47
CA VAL A 88 21.58 34.41 -15.79
C VAL A 88 20.98 34.35 -14.39
N GLY A 89 20.92 35.51 -13.69
CA GLY A 89 20.29 35.60 -12.37
C GLY A 89 18.81 35.20 -12.38
N ASN A 90 18.06 35.52 -13.46
CA ASN A 90 16.66 35.11 -13.60
C ASN A 90 16.54 33.58 -13.75
N ILE A 91 17.44 32.93 -14.50
CA ILE A 91 17.49 31.49 -14.65
C ILE A 91 17.71 30.85 -13.27
N ILE A 92 18.73 31.33 -12.51
CA ILE A 92 19.08 30.80 -11.20
C ILE A 92 17.98 31.05 -10.17
N LYS A 93 17.36 32.22 -10.16
CA LYS A 93 16.24 32.55 -9.28
C LYS A 93 15.08 31.59 -9.52
N ARG A 94 14.75 31.32 -10.79
CA ARG A 94 13.68 30.41 -11.19
C ARG A 94 14.03 28.95 -10.86
N TYR A 95 15.29 28.53 -11.09
CA TYR A 95 15.78 27.23 -10.67
C TYR A 95 15.72 27.03 -9.16
N LYS A 96 16.05 28.05 -8.36
CA LYS A 96 16.00 28.00 -6.89
C LYS A 96 14.61 28.20 -6.30
N SER A 97 13.59 28.46 -7.09
CA SER A 97 12.23 28.65 -6.56
C SER A 97 11.69 27.32 -6.01
N PRO A 98 10.98 27.33 -4.87
CA PRO A 98 10.45 26.12 -4.24
C PRO A 98 9.53 25.32 -5.17
N GLU A 99 8.83 25.98 -6.10
CA GLU A 99 7.93 25.37 -7.08
C GLU A 99 8.63 24.43 -8.06
N CYS A 100 9.93 24.65 -8.33
CA CYS A 100 10.71 23.83 -9.26
C CYS A 100 11.34 22.59 -8.61
N HIS A 101 11.42 22.52 -7.27
CA HIS A 101 12.16 21.50 -6.54
C HIS A 101 11.33 20.68 -5.57
N VAL A 102 10.04 20.53 -5.81
CA VAL A 102 9.26 19.61 -4.97
C VAL A 102 9.80 18.20 -5.15
N SER A 103 10.50 17.74 -4.14
CA SER A 103 11.05 16.39 -4.14
C SER A 103 9.98 15.35 -3.91
N VAL A 104 10.19 14.16 -4.44
CA VAL A 104 9.26 13.02 -4.30
C VAL A 104 9.00 12.70 -2.83
N LEU A 105 10.06 12.61 -2.01
CA LEU A 105 9.92 12.25 -0.60
C LEU A 105 9.21 13.35 0.21
N ASP A 106 9.48 14.62 -0.05
CA ASP A 106 8.81 15.71 0.68
C ASP A 106 7.36 15.86 0.26
N PHE A 107 7.05 15.64 -1.01
CA PHE A 107 5.68 15.54 -1.45
C PHE A 107 4.93 14.39 -0.77
N MET A 108 5.56 13.21 -0.68
CA MET A 108 4.97 12.06 0.04
C MET A 108 4.74 12.36 1.51
N LYS A 109 5.69 13.00 2.21
CA LYS A 109 5.52 13.46 3.61
C LYS A 109 4.30 14.36 3.76
N ASN A 110 4.14 15.33 2.86
CA ASN A 110 2.98 16.22 2.86
C ASN A 110 1.67 15.45 2.63
N GLN A 111 1.64 14.52 1.66
CA GLN A 111 0.47 13.69 1.41
C GLN A 111 0.10 12.83 2.63
N ILE A 112 1.09 12.24 3.32
CA ILE A 112 0.90 11.47 4.56
C ILE A 112 0.27 12.36 5.64
N ARG A 113 0.78 13.58 5.83
CA ARG A 113 0.22 14.56 6.78
C ARG A 113 -1.24 14.87 6.47
N LEU A 114 -1.56 15.17 5.21
CA LEU A 114 -2.94 15.44 4.78
C LEU A 114 -3.88 14.25 5.01
N MET A 115 -3.41 13.03 4.76
CA MET A 115 -4.18 11.81 5.01
C MET A 115 -4.42 11.59 6.51
N ARG A 116 -3.44 11.85 7.37
CA ARG A 116 -3.59 11.77 8.83
C ARG A 116 -4.61 12.79 9.34
N ASN A 117 -4.53 14.03 8.87
CA ASN A 117 -5.50 15.09 9.21
C ASN A 117 -6.93 14.75 8.76
N ALA A 118 -7.06 14.00 7.66
CA ALA A 118 -8.35 13.50 7.17
C ALA A 118 -8.76 12.15 7.80
N ASN A 119 -8.16 11.74 8.90
CA ASN A 119 -8.40 10.45 9.60
C ASN A 119 -8.26 9.20 8.70
N ARG A 120 -7.53 9.30 7.58
CA ARG A 120 -7.25 8.18 6.68
C ARG A 120 -5.97 7.43 7.10
N LEU A 121 -5.92 7.01 8.37
CA LEU A 121 -4.73 6.51 9.04
C LEU A 121 -4.13 5.26 8.36
N GLY A 122 -4.97 4.32 7.90
CA GLY A 122 -4.52 3.12 7.18
C GLY A 122 -3.85 3.45 5.84
N THR A 123 -4.40 4.42 5.10
CA THR A 123 -3.80 4.89 3.84
C THR A 123 -2.49 5.62 4.10
N ALA A 124 -2.46 6.49 5.11
CA ALA A 124 -1.25 7.21 5.53
C ALA A 124 -0.12 6.24 5.89
N LEU A 125 -0.40 5.18 6.64
CA LEU A 125 0.58 4.13 7.00
C LEU A 125 1.13 3.41 5.76
N ASN A 126 0.29 3.13 4.76
CA ASN A 126 0.71 2.50 3.52
C ASN A 126 1.65 3.41 2.71
N TYR A 127 1.34 4.71 2.62
CA TYR A 127 2.21 5.71 1.99
C TYR A 127 3.53 5.87 2.75
N GLU A 128 3.49 5.86 4.08
CA GLU A 128 4.70 5.94 4.91
C GLU A 128 5.63 4.73 4.71
N LYS A 129 5.09 3.52 4.69
CA LYS A 129 5.85 2.30 4.39
C LYS A 129 6.49 2.36 2.99
N THR A 130 5.74 2.83 2.00
CA THR A 130 6.24 2.99 0.63
C THR A 130 7.33 4.05 0.57
N MET A 131 7.13 5.18 1.22
CA MET A 131 8.12 6.26 1.28
C MET A 131 9.42 5.80 1.93
N LYS A 132 9.36 5.08 3.07
CA LYS A 132 10.55 4.55 3.75
C LYS A 132 11.30 3.57 2.86
N ASN A 133 10.59 2.67 2.18
CA ASN A 133 11.19 1.70 1.29
C ASN A 133 11.83 2.36 0.06
N PHE A 134 11.18 3.37 -0.52
CA PHE A 134 11.73 4.12 -1.65
C PHE A 134 12.93 4.99 -1.22
N ALA A 135 12.88 5.61 -0.03
CA ALA A 135 14.03 6.37 0.53
C ALA A 135 15.26 5.48 0.77
N GLU A 136 15.04 4.22 1.19
CA GLU A 136 16.10 3.22 1.35
C GLU A 136 16.73 2.87 -0.01
N PHE A 137 15.92 2.64 -1.04
CA PHE A 137 16.40 2.45 -2.42
C PHE A 137 17.25 3.63 -2.92
N LEU A 138 16.85 4.85 -2.61
CA LEU A 138 17.56 6.06 -3.00
C LEU A 138 18.84 6.34 -2.18
N GLY A 139 19.22 5.50 -1.22
CA GLY A 139 20.38 5.75 -0.36
C GLY A 139 20.31 7.08 0.44
N GLY A 140 19.11 7.60 0.68
CA GLY A 140 18.87 8.87 1.36
C GLY A 140 18.92 10.11 0.44
N VAL A 141 19.20 9.95 -0.84
CA VAL A 141 19.15 11.05 -1.83
C VAL A 141 17.68 11.40 -2.13
N ASN A 142 17.33 12.68 -2.03
CA ASN A 142 15.99 13.15 -2.34
C ASN A 142 15.93 13.65 -3.79
N LEU A 143 15.07 13.03 -4.62
CA LEU A 143 14.98 13.32 -6.04
C LEU A 143 13.77 14.21 -6.36
N PRO A 144 13.87 15.14 -7.35
CA PRO A 144 12.71 15.82 -7.91
C PRO A 144 11.86 14.87 -8.75
N PHE A 145 10.59 15.21 -8.98
CA PHE A 145 9.70 14.40 -9.81
C PHE A 145 10.19 14.21 -11.25
N SER A 146 10.93 15.18 -11.80
CA SER A 146 11.53 15.07 -13.13
C SER A 146 12.57 13.96 -13.27
N ALA A 147 13.12 13.48 -12.14
CA ALA A 147 14.03 12.34 -12.12
C ALA A 147 13.32 10.98 -12.04
N MET A 148 12.00 10.95 -11.92
CA MET A 148 11.22 9.70 -11.94
C MET A 148 11.06 9.18 -13.37
N THR A 149 12.14 8.67 -13.94
CA THR A 149 12.18 8.06 -15.28
C THR A 149 11.72 6.60 -15.24
N GLU A 150 11.42 6.02 -16.42
CA GLU A 150 11.16 4.58 -16.57
C GLU A 150 12.32 3.74 -16.02
N GLN A 151 13.57 4.15 -16.32
CA GLN A 151 14.76 3.43 -15.82
C GLN A 151 14.82 3.45 -14.29
N LEU A 152 14.62 4.59 -13.64
CA LEU A 152 14.61 4.66 -12.18
C LEU A 152 13.54 3.76 -11.55
N ILE A 153 12.36 3.69 -12.17
CA ILE A 153 11.28 2.82 -11.69
C ILE A 153 11.59 1.34 -11.95
N ALA A 154 12.24 1.00 -13.07
CA ALA A 154 12.74 -0.34 -13.34
C ALA A 154 13.82 -0.75 -12.32
N ASP A 155 14.76 0.13 -12.01
CA ASP A 155 15.81 -0.11 -10.99
C ASP A 155 15.20 -0.31 -9.60
N TYR A 156 14.19 0.49 -9.25
CA TYR A 156 13.45 0.29 -7.99
C TYR A 156 12.71 -1.05 -7.97
N ASN A 157 12.12 -1.47 -9.09
CA ASN A 157 11.51 -2.80 -9.21
C ASN A 157 12.56 -3.91 -9.00
N ALA A 158 13.72 -3.81 -9.64
CA ALA A 158 14.82 -4.77 -9.48
C ALA A 158 15.31 -4.83 -8.02
N PHE A 159 15.46 -3.70 -7.35
CA PHE A 159 15.80 -3.62 -5.93
C PHE A 159 14.78 -4.40 -5.05
N LEU A 160 13.48 -4.25 -5.30
CA LEU A 160 12.45 -4.97 -4.55
C LEU A 160 12.48 -6.48 -4.82
N VAL A 161 12.76 -6.89 -6.07
CA VAL A 161 12.93 -8.30 -6.45
C VAL A 161 14.16 -8.91 -5.75
N GLN A 162 15.30 -8.21 -5.74
CA GLN A 162 16.51 -8.66 -5.06
C GLN A 162 16.32 -8.85 -3.55
N ARG A 163 15.41 -8.09 -2.93
CA ARG A 163 15.01 -8.26 -1.53
C ARG A 163 14.06 -9.43 -1.30
N GLY A 164 13.79 -10.25 -2.30
CA GLY A 164 12.92 -11.43 -2.21
C GLY A 164 11.44 -11.09 -2.03
N MET A 165 11.00 -9.89 -2.39
CA MET A 165 9.60 -9.52 -2.27
C MET A 165 8.73 -10.24 -3.30
N VAL A 166 7.55 -10.70 -2.86
CA VAL A 166 6.57 -11.33 -3.77
C VAL A 166 5.92 -10.29 -4.69
N ARG A 167 5.57 -10.70 -5.90
CA ARG A 167 5.07 -9.84 -6.98
C ARG A 167 3.91 -8.91 -6.56
N ASN A 168 2.95 -9.40 -5.77
CA ASN A 168 1.85 -8.57 -5.26
C ASN A 168 2.32 -7.48 -4.27
N SER A 169 3.38 -7.72 -3.50
CA SER A 169 3.98 -6.71 -2.62
C SER A 169 4.71 -5.64 -3.42
N ILE A 170 5.44 -6.03 -4.46
CA ILE A 170 6.08 -5.10 -5.39
C ILE A 170 5.03 -4.23 -6.07
N SER A 171 4.00 -4.85 -6.64
CA SER A 171 2.87 -4.15 -7.26
C SER A 171 2.18 -3.17 -6.30
N PHE A 172 2.09 -3.50 -5.01
CA PHE A 172 1.54 -2.59 -4.00
C PHE A 172 2.37 -1.30 -3.90
N TYR A 173 3.70 -1.39 -3.82
CA TYR A 173 4.59 -0.22 -3.80
C TYR A 173 4.50 0.57 -5.12
N MET A 174 4.54 -0.11 -6.27
CA MET A 174 4.43 0.52 -7.57
C MET A 174 3.12 1.29 -7.76
N ARG A 175 1.99 0.73 -7.31
CA ARG A 175 0.68 1.43 -7.36
C ARG A 175 0.66 2.70 -6.52
N ILE A 176 1.27 2.69 -5.33
CA ILE A 176 1.35 3.88 -4.48
C ILE A 176 2.26 4.93 -5.13
N MET A 177 3.44 4.53 -5.62
CA MET A 177 4.36 5.43 -6.31
C MET A 177 3.72 6.03 -7.57
N ARG A 178 3.02 5.24 -8.37
CA ARG A 178 2.24 5.73 -9.53
C ARG A 178 1.15 6.72 -9.11
N ALA A 179 0.45 6.46 -8.01
CA ALA A 179 -0.56 7.38 -7.51
C ALA A 179 0.04 8.71 -7.03
N VAL A 180 1.22 8.67 -6.39
CA VAL A 180 1.99 9.85 -5.98
C VAL A 180 2.42 10.66 -7.22
N TYR A 181 3.02 10.00 -8.22
CA TYR A 181 3.44 10.63 -9.46
C TYR A 181 2.27 11.29 -10.21
N ASN A 182 1.18 10.55 -10.43
CA ASN A 182 -0.01 11.08 -11.10
C ASN A 182 -0.65 12.25 -10.34
N LYS A 183 -0.49 12.31 -9.01
CA LYS A 183 -0.94 13.43 -8.21
C LYS A 183 -0.06 14.66 -8.42
N ALA A 184 1.25 14.47 -8.53
CA ALA A 184 2.20 15.53 -8.87
C ALA A 184 1.93 16.09 -10.29
N VAL A 185 1.66 15.22 -11.26
CA VAL A 185 1.26 15.63 -12.64
C VAL A 185 -0.02 16.49 -12.60
N ARG A 186 -1.06 16.06 -11.85
CA ARG A 186 -2.29 16.86 -11.72
C ARG A 186 -2.06 18.22 -11.06
N GLN A 187 -1.08 18.32 -10.17
CA GLN A 187 -0.65 19.58 -9.54
C GLN A 187 0.34 20.37 -10.39
N LYS A 188 0.63 19.94 -11.63
CA LYS A 188 1.55 20.58 -12.57
C LYS A 188 3.00 20.70 -12.06
N LEU A 189 3.40 19.84 -11.12
CA LEU A 189 4.77 19.78 -10.58
C LEU A 189 5.73 19.05 -11.55
N VAL A 190 5.20 18.22 -12.43
CA VAL A 190 5.92 17.46 -13.46
C VAL A 190 5.01 17.21 -14.65
N GLU A 191 5.58 17.12 -15.84
CA GLU A 191 4.88 16.66 -17.03
C GLU A 191 4.72 15.14 -17.03
N GLN A 192 3.65 14.62 -17.65
CA GLN A 192 3.40 13.20 -17.73
C GLN A 192 4.39 12.52 -18.69
N SER A 193 5.20 11.59 -18.16
CA SER A 193 6.14 10.76 -18.92
C SER A 193 5.85 9.26 -18.83
N HIS A 194 4.77 8.88 -18.14
CA HIS A 194 4.35 7.49 -17.95
C HIS A 194 5.41 6.52 -17.40
N PRO A 195 6.18 6.87 -16.34
CA PRO A 195 7.35 6.09 -15.89
C PRO A 195 7.03 4.71 -15.31
N PHE A 196 5.76 4.33 -15.23
CA PHE A 196 5.30 3.04 -14.70
C PHE A 196 4.78 2.08 -15.77
N THR A 197 5.06 2.33 -17.06
CA THR A 197 4.55 1.51 -18.17
C THR A 197 5.10 0.09 -18.11
N GLU A 198 6.39 -0.06 -17.89
CA GLU A 198 7.10 -1.34 -17.92
C GLU A 198 7.05 -2.14 -16.61
N VAL A 199 6.45 -1.59 -15.54
CA VAL A 199 6.39 -2.29 -14.26
C VAL A 199 4.99 -2.82 -13.95
N TYR A 200 4.95 -3.98 -13.34
CA TYR A 200 3.68 -4.61 -12.98
C TYR A 200 2.97 -3.87 -11.85
N THR A 201 1.77 -3.41 -12.12
CA THR A 201 0.89 -2.73 -11.16
C THR A 201 -0.46 -3.44 -10.97
N GLY A 202 -0.60 -4.66 -11.49
CA GLY A 202 -1.77 -5.50 -11.34
C GLY A 202 -1.85 -6.22 -9.99
N ILE A 203 -2.75 -7.19 -9.89
CA ILE A 203 -2.90 -8.04 -8.72
C ILE A 203 -2.98 -9.48 -9.20
N ASP A 204 -1.97 -10.28 -8.86
CA ASP A 204 -1.98 -11.71 -9.12
C ASP A 204 -2.99 -12.40 -8.20
N ARG A 205 -3.61 -13.44 -8.71
CA ARG A 205 -4.49 -14.31 -7.92
C ARG A 205 -3.66 -14.98 -6.83
N THR A 206 -4.11 -14.87 -5.59
CA THR A 206 -3.49 -15.53 -4.44
C THR A 206 -4.25 -16.80 -4.08
N ARG A 207 -3.53 -17.81 -3.57
CA ARG A 207 -4.14 -19.05 -3.08
C ARG A 207 -5.18 -18.71 -2.00
N LYS A 208 -6.40 -19.22 -2.16
CA LYS A 208 -7.49 -18.98 -1.23
C LYS A 208 -7.21 -19.70 0.09
N ARG A 209 -7.66 -19.09 1.19
CA ARG A 209 -7.43 -19.59 2.55
C ARG A 209 -8.72 -20.00 3.23
N ALA A 210 -9.75 -20.36 2.48
CA ALA A 210 -10.96 -20.92 3.05
C ALA A 210 -10.64 -22.28 3.73
N VAL A 211 -11.30 -22.55 4.82
CA VAL A 211 -11.30 -23.86 5.49
C VAL A 211 -12.70 -24.45 5.41
N SER A 212 -12.79 -25.79 5.47
CA SER A 212 -14.07 -26.50 5.40
C SER A 212 -14.97 -26.22 6.59
N GLU A 213 -16.27 -26.47 6.45
CA GLU A 213 -17.25 -26.32 7.54
C GLU A 213 -16.97 -27.29 8.69
N SER A 214 -16.38 -28.46 8.40
CA SER A 214 -15.93 -29.40 9.45
C SER A 214 -14.84 -28.79 10.34
N VAL A 215 -13.90 -28.05 9.77
CA VAL A 215 -12.86 -27.32 10.51
C VAL A 215 -13.48 -26.19 11.34
N ILE A 216 -14.46 -25.46 10.80
CA ILE A 216 -15.21 -24.43 11.55
C ILE A 216 -15.94 -25.06 12.74
N SER A 217 -16.60 -26.20 12.54
CA SER A 217 -17.26 -26.94 13.61
C SER A 217 -16.28 -27.42 14.69
N GLN A 218 -15.13 -27.97 14.29
CA GLN A 218 -14.08 -28.38 15.25
C GLN A 218 -13.56 -27.16 16.03
N LEU A 219 -13.28 -26.05 15.37
CA LEU A 219 -12.84 -24.81 16.02
C LEU A 219 -13.87 -24.32 17.05
N TYR A 220 -15.16 -24.33 16.69
CA TYR A 220 -16.25 -23.94 17.58
C TYR A 220 -16.32 -24.83 18.83
N LYS A 221 -16.12 -26.15 18.68
CA LYS A 221 -16.18 -27.15 19.77
C LYS A 221 -14.93 -27.20 20.66
N LEU A 222 -13.84 -26.50 20.33
CA LEU A 222 -12.62 -26.48 21.15
C LEU A 222 -12.94 -25.96 22.54
N LYS A 223 -12.59 -26.79 23.55
CA LYS A 223 -12.65 -26.38 24.95
C LYS A 223 -11.42 -25.52 25.27
N LEU A 224 -11.64 -24.25 25.54
CA LEU A 224 -10.60 -23.28 25.89
C LEU A 224 -10.95 -22.61 27.21
N THR A 225 -9.94 -22.24 27.99
CA THR A 225 -10.14 -21.47 29.21
C THR A 225 -10.74 -20.11 28.90
N GLU A 226 -11.88 -19.81 29.50
CA GLU A 226 -12.57 -18.52 29.33
C GLU A 226 -11.70 -17.35 29.84
N GLY A 227 -11.93 -16.15 29.30
CA GLY A 227 -11.15 -14.96 29.62
C GLY A 227 -9.76 -14.90 28.99
N THR A 228 -9.32 -15.97 28.28
CA THR A 228 -8.02 -15.96 27.60
C THR A 228 -8.09 -15.30 26.21
N LEU A 229 -6.96 -14.72 25.76
CA LEU A 229 -6.85 -14.18 24.39
C LEU A 229 -7.04 -15.27 23.32
N LEU A 230 -6.78 -16.53 23.66
CA LEU A 230 -6.98 -17.66 22.73
C LEU A 230 -8.48 -17.94 22.55
N ALA A 231 -9.26 -17.94 23.64
CA ALA A 231 -10.71 -18.09 23.60
C ALA A 231 -11.37 -16.90 22.86
N LEU A 232 -10.94 -15.68 23.16
CA LEU A 232 -11.42 -14.49 22.45
C LEU A 232 -11.15 -14.59 20.94
N ALA A 233 -9.96 -15.04 20.53
CA ALA A 233 -9.62 -15.18 19.12
C ALA A 233 -10.48 -16.23 18.41
N ARG A 234 -10.78 -17.36 19.06
CA ARG A 234 -11.74 -18.36 18.56
C ARG A 234 -13.12 -17.74 18.37
N ASP A 235 -13.63 -17.08 19.40
CA ASP A 235 -14.99 -16.55 19.40
C ASP A 235 -15.18 -15.40 18.39
N ILE A 236 -14.18 -14.52 18.24
CA ILE A 236 -14.17 -13.50 17.21
C ILE A 236 -14.14 -14.10 15.80
N PHE A 237 -13.38 -15.18 15.60
CA PHE A 237 -13.35 -15.88 14.31
C PHE A 237 -14.72 -16.51 13.98
N ILE A 238 -15.34 -17.17 14.95
CA ILE A 238 -16.69 -17.77 14.80
C ILE A 238 -17.75 -16.67 14.62
N PHE A 239 -17.68 -15.58 15.39
CA PHE A 239 -18.55 -14.43 15.22
C PHE A 239 -18.45 -13.86 13.80
N SER A 240 -17.22 -13.66 13.31
CA SER A 240 -16.99 -13.23 11.94
C SER A 240 -17.65 -14.17 10.92
N TYR A 241 -17.48 -15.48 11.08
CA TYR A 241 -18.11 -16.46 10.19
C TYR A 241 -19.64 -16.38 10.25
N CYS A 242 -20.23 -16.38 11.43
CA CYS A 242 -21.68 -16.33 11.62
C CYS A 242 -22.31 -14.99 11.15
N THR A 243 -21.52 -13.90 11.14
CA THR A 243 -21.96 -12.57 10.65
C THR A 243 -21.56 -12.31 9.19
N ARG A 244 -21.64 -13.34 8.33
CA ARG A 244 -21.39 -13.26 6.88
C ARG A 244 -19.97 -12.79 6.53
N GLY A 245 -18.99 -13.17 7.35
CA GLY A 245 -17.61 -12.77 7.18
C GLY A 245 -17.34 -11.31 7.52
N MET A 246 -17.97 -10.78 8.59
CA MET A 246 -17.65 -9.43 9.08
C MET A 246 -16.15 -9.30 9.32
N ALA A 247 -15.52 -8.26 8.77
CA ALA A 247 -14.07 -8.09 8.86
C ALA A 247 -13.65 -7.75 10.29
N PHE A 248 -12.45 -8.20 10.72
CA PHE A 248 -11.97 -7.94 12.08
C PHE A 248 -11.96 -6.46 12.45
N VAL A 249 -11.70 -5.57 11.48
CA VAL A 249 -11.77 -4.12 11.73
C VAL A 249 -13.20 -3.66 12.07
N ASP A 250 -14.21 -4.22 11.40
CA ASP A 250 -15.61 -3.87 11.66
C ASP A 250 -16.06 -4.43 13.02
N ILE A 251 -15.58 -5.64 13.40
CA ILE A 251 -15.81 -6.26 14.71
C ILE A 251 -15.14 -5.47 15.84
N ALA A 252 -13.89 -5.05 15.64
CA ALA A 252 -13.13 -4.31 16.65
C ALA A 252 -13.80 -2.97 17.01
N TYR A 253 -14.40 -2.31 16.03
CA TYR A 253 -15.09 -1.05 16.24
C TYR A 253 -16.61 -1.18 16.43
N LEU A 254 -17.14 -2.42 16.52
CA LEU A 254 -18.57 -2.64 16.70
C LEU A 254 -19.01 -2.14 18.08
N ARG A 255 -19.95 -1.22 18.10
CA ARG A 255 -20.50 -0.63 19.32
C ARG A 255 -21.82 -1.28 19.69
N LYS A 256 -22.21 -1.21 20.98
CA LYS A 256 -23.49 -1.70 21.46
C LYS A 256 -24.69 -0.99 20.82
N GLU A 257 -24.55 0.30 20.51
CA GLU A 257 -25.55 1.08 19.78
C GLU A 257 -25.86 0.55 18.37
N ASN A 258 -24.94 -0.23 17.80
CA ASN A 258 -25.14 -0.90 16.52
C ASN A 258 -26.07 -2.11 16.61
N ILE A 259 -26.44 -2.54 17.83
CA ILE A 259 -27.32 -3.69 18.07
C ILE A 259 -28.68 -3.16 18.48
N GLN A 260 -29.68 -3.35 17.63
CA GLN A 260 -31.06 -2.92 17.87
C GLN A 260 -32.04 -3.99 17.39
N ASN A 261 -33.03 -4.32 18.22
CA ASN A 261 -34.11 -5.25 17.87
C ASN A 261 -33.61 -6.60 17.30
N GLY A 262 -32.54 -7.14 17.87
CA GLY A 262 -31.99 -8.43 17.39
C GLY A 262 -31.24 -8.36 16.05
N VAL A 263 -30.85 -7.14 15.63
CA VAL A 263 -30.11 -6.91 14.38
C VAL A 263 -28.86 -6.09 14.65
N ILE A 264 -27.74 -6.49 14.05
CA ILE A 264 -26.51 -5.70 14.02
C ILE A 264 -26.54 -4.83 12.78
N CYS A 265 -26.59 -3.51 12.96
CA CYS A 265 -26.51 -2.52 11.87
C CYS A 265 -25.20 -1.76 11.94
N TYR A 266 -24.36 -1.86 10.91
CA TYR A 266 -23.07 -1.20 10.91
C TYR A 266 -22.64 -0.73 9.51
N ALA A 267 -21.84 0.33 9.47
CA ALA A 267 -21.19 0.77 8.24
C ALA A 267 -19.79 0.13 8.11
N ARG A 268 -19.51 -0.54 7.01
CA ARG A 268 -18.17 -1.10 6.75
C ARG A 268 -17.12 -0.01 6.76
N ARG A 269 -16.12 -0.12 7.61
CA ARG A 269 -15.05 0.90 7.73
C ARG A 269 -14.23 1.10 6.46
N LYS A 270 -14.13 0.06 5.62
CA LYS A 270 -13.38 0.15 4.36
C LYS A 270 -14.13 0.86 3.24
N THR A 271 -15.45 0.72 3.16
CA THR A 271 -16.26 1.14 2.00
C THR A 271 -17.39 2.10 2.36
N GLY A 272 -17.73 2.24 3.63
CA GLY A 272 -18.88 3.02 4.11
C GLY A 272 -20.24 2.36 3.86
N GLN A 273 -20.28 1.17 3.27
CA GLN A 273 -21.54 0.48 2.97
C GLN A 273 -22.23 0.03 4.26
N LEU A 274 -23.51 0.32 4.38
CA LEU A 274 -24.37 -0.12 5.47
C LEU A 274 -24.75 -1.59 5.29
N LEU A 275 -24.60 -2.36 6.34
CA LEU A 275 -24.99 -3.77 6.40
C LEU A 275 -25.81 -4.05 7.65
N SER A 276 -26.79 -4.97 7.50
CA SER A 276 -27.63 -5.44 8.58
C SER A 276 -27.52 -6.96 8.69
N VAL A 277 -27.26 -7.47 9.89
CA VAL A 277 -27.13 -8.89 10.18
C VAL A 277 -28.01 -9.27 11.34
N ARG A 278 -28.96 -10.18 11.13
CA ARG A 278 -29.81 -10.72 12.18
C ARG A 278 -28.94 -11.50 13.20
N ILE A 279 -29.23 -11.31 14.48
CA ILE A 279 -28.54 -12.01 15.56
C ILE A 279 -29.22 -13.36 15.77
N GLU A 280 -28.52 -14.42 15.37
CA GLU A 280 -28.92 -15.78 15.66
C GLU A 280 -28.45 -16.20 17.09
N PRO A 281 -29.04 -17.23 17.71
CA PRO A 281 -28.67 -17.63 19.09
C PRO A 281 -27.19 -17.91 19.31
N SER A 282 -26.48 -18.38 18.29
CA SER A 282 -25.02 -18.60 18.33
C SER A 282 -24.25 -17.28 18.38
N ILE A 283 -24.70 -16.24 17.70
CA ILE A 283 -24.12 -14.92 17.71
C ILE A 283 -24.36 -14.26 19.07
N GLN A 284 -25.62 -14.35 19.58
CA GLN A 284 -26.00 -13.77 20.87
C GLN A 284 -25.14 -14.34 22.01
N ARG A 285 -24.96 -15.65 22.07
CA ARG A 285 -24.10 -16.30 23.09
C ARG A 285 -22.67 -15.78 23.11
N ILE A 286 -22.12 -15.42 21.94
CA ILE A 286 -20.78 -14.85 21.87
C ILE A 286 -20.81 -13.39 22.35
N ILE A 287 -21.82 -12.62 21.98
CA ILE A 287 -21.98 -11.21 22.44
C ILE A 287 -22.08 -11.19 23.98
N ASP A 288 -22.96 -12.01 24.56
CA ASP A 288 -23.21 -12.03 26.00
C ASP A 288 -21.96 -12.38 26.83
N ARG A 289 -21.10 -13.25 26.29
CA ARG A 289 -19.83 -13.63 26.94
C ARG A 289 -18.86 -12.46 27.12
N TYR A 290 -18.88 -11.48 26.21
CA TYR A 290 -17.90 -10.39 26.19
C TYR A 290 -18.50 -9.02 26.49
N SER A 291 -19.81 -8.94 26.67
CA SER A 291 -20.48 -7.69 26.98
C SER A 291 -20.08 -7.17 28.36
N SER A 292 -19.57 -5.96 28.44
CA SER A 292 -19.19 -5.27 29.68
C SER A 292 -19.92 -3.94 29.78
N ALA A 293 -20.58 -3.65 30.90
CA ALA A 293 -21.29 -2.37 31.10
C ALA A 293 -20.38 -1.15 30.91
N LEU A 294 -19.10 -1.28 31.19
CA LEU A 294 -18.12 -0.19 31.20
C LEU A 294 -17.57 0.17 29.79
N SER A 295 -17.81 -0.66 28.77
CA SER A 295 -17.28 -0.40 27.43
C SER A 295 -18.41 -0.07 26.45
N PRO A 296 -18.26 0.92 25.56
CA PRO A 296 -19.19 1.18 24.48
C PRO A 296 -19.12 0.12 23.37
N TYR A 297 -18.03 -0.66 23.32
CA TYR A 297 -17.80 -1.70 22.32
C TYR A 297 -18.43 -3.04 22.75
N VAL A 298 -18.80 -3.83 21.75
CA VAL A 298 -19.36 -5.18 21.94
C VAL A 298 -18.28 -6.15 22.46
N PHE A 299 -17.06 -6.00 21.98
CA PHE A 299 -15.93 -6.87 22.31
C PHE A 299 -14.81 -6.10 23.00
N PRO A 300 -14.04 -6.72 23.92
CA PRO A 300 -12.94 -6.08 24.63
C PRO A 300 -11.67 -6.01 23.74
N ILE A 301 -11.80 -5.38 22.55
CA ILE A 301 -10.71 -5.24 21.58
C ILE A 301 -10.15 -3.83 21.64
N LEU A 302 -11.01 -2.84 21.76
CA LEU A 302 -10.68 -1.42 21.89
C LEU A 302 -11.20 -0.90 23.23
N THR A 303 -10.47 0.07 23.77
CA THR A 303 -10.83 0.80 25.00
C THR A 303 -11.08 2.28 24.71
N SER A 304 -10.23 2.87 23.85
CA SER A 304 -10.34 4.28 23.49
C SER A 304 -11.44 4.53 22.46
N THR A 305 -12.13 5.65 22.60
CA THR A 305 -13.07 6.18 21.60
C THR A 305 -12.42 7.22 20.68
N GLU A 306 -11.24 7.72 21.04
CA GLU A 306 -10.47 8.64 20.24
C GLU A 306 -9.91 7.95 18.99
N THR A 307 -10.04 8.61 17.84
CA THR A 307 -9.78 8.00 16.52
C THR A 307 -8.35 7.49 16.39
N LYS A 308 -7.37 8.23 16.88
CA LYS A 308 -5.95 7.88 16.74
C LYS A 308 -5.56 6.75 17.67
N GLU A 309 -5.91 6.87 18.93
CA GLU A 309 -5.65 5.89 19.98
C GLU A 309 -6.35 4.56 19.65
N ALA A 310 -7.63 4.60 19.31
CA ALA A 310 -8.38 3.42 18.87
C ALA A 310 -7.76 2.75 17.63
N TYR A 311 -7.16 3.53 16.72
CA TYR A 311 -6.46 2.95 15.58
C TYR A 311 -5.14 2.28 15.99
N GLU A 312 -4.39 2.84 16.92
CA GLU A 312 -3.17 2.22 17.46
C GLU A 312 -3.50 0.92 18.21
N GLU A 313 -4.53 0.94 19.08
CA GLU A 313 -5.06 -0.26 19.74
C GLU A 313 -5.48 -1.33 18.72
N TYR A 314 -6.20 -0.94 17.67
CA TYR A 314 -6.59 -1.85 16.60
C TYR A 314 -5.38 -2.51 15.90
N GLN A 315 -4.30 -1.76 15.64
CA GLN A 315 -3.09 -2.33 15.01
C GLN A 315 -2.42 -3.39 15.92
N ILE A 316 -2.41 -3.17 17.22
CA ILE A 316 -1.92 -4.14 18.19
C ILE A 316 -2.86 -5.35 18.24
N ALA A 317 -4.17 -5.09 18.32
CA ALA A 317 -5.19 -6.13 18.46
C ALA A 317 -5.21 -7.09 17.25
N ILE A 318 -5.14 -6.57 16.00
CA ILE A 318 -5.13 -7.43 14.80
C ILE A 318 -3.89 -8.34 14.73
N ASN A 319 -2.74 -7.84 15.17
CA ASN A 319 -1.51 -8.63 15.24
C ASN A 319 -1.62 -9.73 16.30
N ASN A 320 -2.15 -9.40 17.49
CA ASN A 320 -2.40 -10.35 18.56
C ASN A 320 -3.42 -11.41 18.14
N HIS A 321 -4.55 -10.99 17.56
CA HIS A 321 -5.58 -11.88 17.05
C HIS A 321 -5.00 -12.89 16.04
N ASN A 322 -4.26 -12.43 15.04
CA ASN A 322 -3.62 -13.31 14.06
C ASN A 322 -2.56 -14.24 14.69
N ARG A 323 -1.89 -13.80 15.77
CA ARG A 323 -0.96 -14.66 16.53
C ARG A 323 -1.71 -15.79 17.25
N GLN A 324 -2.86 -15.49 17.87
CA GLN A 324 -3.68 -16.51 18.51
C GLN A 324 -4.32 -17.45 17.48
N LEU A 325 -4.80 -16.95 16.35
CA LEU A 325 -5.32 -17.78 15.26
C LEU A 325 -4.26 -18.78 14.73
N ARG A 326 -2.99 -18.38 14.67
CA ARG A 326 -1.89 -19.30 14.33
C ARG A 326 -1.70 -20.40 15.40
N ARG A 327 -1.93 -20.09 16.67
CA ARG A 327 -1.91 -21.11 17.74
C ARG A 327 -3.10 -22.06 17.62
N LEU A 328 -4.31 -21.53 17.39
CA LEU A 328 -5.51 -22.34 17.13
C LEU A 328 -5.34 -23.25 15.90
N SER A 329 -4.68 -22.75 14.84
CA SER A 329 -4.38 -23.56 13.65
C SER A 329 -3.60 -24.84 13.96
N LYS A 330 -2.72 -24.82 14.98
CA LYS A 330 -1.95 -25.99 15.41
C LYS A 330 -2.77 -27.02 16.18
N MET A 331 -3.95 -26.63 16.66
CA MET A 331 -4.88 -27.48 17.40
C MET A 331 -5.93 -28.14 16.49
N LEU A 332 -5.88 -27.82 15.19
CA LEU A 332 -6.79 -28.28 14.15
C LEU A 332 -6.06 -29.23 13.19
N PRO A 333 -6.76 -29.97 12.32
CA PRO A 333 -6.14 -30.85 11.34
C PRO A 333 -5.00 -30.20 10.56
N ALA A 334 -3.99 -30.99 10.21
CA ALA A 334 -2.80 -30.54 9.51
C ALA A 334 -3.15 -29.77 8.22
N GLY A 335 -2.44 -28.67 7.98
CA GLY A 335 -2.66 -27.84 6.80
C GLY A 335 -3.60 -26.64 7.00
N CYS A 336 -4.37 -26.58 8.11
CA CYS A 336 -5.20 -25.42 8.42
C CYS A 336 -4.35 -24.19 8.75
N LYS A 337 -4.61 -23.08 8.07
CA LYS A 337 -3.98 -21.78 8.35
C LYS A 337 -5.05 -20.73 8.57
N LEU A 338 -5.32 -20.43 9.85
CA LEU A 338 -6.29 -19.41 10.22
C LEU A 338 -5.65 -18.02 10.25
N THR A 339 -6.36 -17.06 9.69
CA THR A 339 -6.09 -15.63 9.76
C THR A 339 -7.41 -14.90 9.96
N SER A 340 -7.38 -13.64 10.35
CA SER A 340 -8.59 -12.80 10.48
C SER A 340 -9.44 -12.73 9.20
N TYR A 341 -8.87 -13.06 8.05
CA TYR A 341 -9.57 -13.07 6.76
C TYR A 341 -10.11 -14.45 6.36
N THR A 342 -9.62 -15.51 6.99
CA THR A 342 -10.02 -16.90 6.69
C THR A 342 -11.51 -17.12 6.94
N SER A 343 -12.07 -16.59 8.04
CA SER A 343 -13.50 -16.67 8.35
C SER A 343 -14.38 -16.15 7.22
N ARG A 344 -14.01 -15.01 6.64
CA ARG A 344 -14.73 -14.39 5.53
C ARG A 344 -14.64 -15.21 4.23
N HIS A 345 -13.45 -15.75 3.93
CA HIS A 345 -13.29 -16.66 2.80
C HIS A 345 -14.10 -17.93 2.97
N SER A 346 -14.07 -18.52 4.19
CA SER A 346 -14.79 -19.76 4.49
C SER A 346 -16.31 -19.57 4.39
N TRP A 347 -16.84 -18.46 4.91
CA TRP A 347 -18.28 -18.17 4.78
C TRP A 347 -18.69 -18.03 3.32
N ALA A 348 -17.94 -17.29 2.52
CA ALA A 348 -18.27 -17.11 1.10
C ALA A 348 -18.21 -18.44 0.32
N THR A 349 -17.18 -19.26 0.63
CA THR A 349 -17.03 -20.60 0.02
C THR A 349 -18.16 -21.53 0.45
N ALA A 350 -18.48 -21.59 1.75
CA ALA A 350 -19.59 -22.40 2.27
C ALA A 350 -20.93 -21.97 1.65
N ALA A 351 -21.24 -20.66 1.61
CA ALA A 351 -22.46 -20.16 0.99
C ALA A 351 -22.56 -20.59 -0.48
N ARG A 352 -21.46 -20.54 -1.23
CA ARG A 352 -21.42 -21.02 -2.61
C ARG A 352 -21.66 -22.53 -2.71
N ASN A 353 -21.03 -23.32 -1.84
CA ASN A 353 -21.21 -24.79 -1.82
C ASN A 353 -22.65 -25.18 -1.46
N HIS A 354 -23.36 -24.32 -0.72
CA HIS A 354 -24.80 -24.43 -0.46
C HIS A 354 -25.66 -23.77 -1.56
N ASN A 355 -25.12 -23.56 -2.77
CA ASN A 355 -25.81 -23.03 -3.94
C ASN A 355 -26.43 -21.62 -3.74
N VAL A 356 -25.91 -20.82 -2.80
CA VAL A 356 -26.36 -19.43 -2.63
C VAL A 356 -25.88 -18.61 -3.85
N PRO A 357 -26.77 -17.86 -4.53
CA PRO A 357 -26.39 -17.03 -5.68
C PRO A 357 -25.28 -16.03 -5.35
N ILE A 358 -24.36 -15.79 -6.31
CA ILE A 358 -23.22 -14.89 -6.13
C ILE A 358 -23.68 -13.47 -5.77
N SER A 359 -24.79 -13.01 -6.34
CA SER A 359 -25.41 -11.71 -6.01
C SER A 359 -25.77 -11.59 -4.53
N VAL A 360 -26.34 -12.65 -3.95
CA VAL A 360 -26.72 -12.72 -2.53
C VAL A 360 -25.46 -12.76 -1.65
N ILE A 361 -24.44 -13.56 -2.03
CA ILE A 361 -23.16 -13.60 -1.32
C ILE A 361 -22.51 -12.22 -1.36
N SER A 362 -22.50 -11.56 -2.53
CA SER A 362 -21.94 -10.23 -2.74
C SER A 362 -22.61 -9.19 -1.86
N ALA A 363 -23.92 -9.16 -1.84
CA ALA A 363 -24.71 -8.28 -0.99
C ALA A 363 -24.46 -8.56 0.49
N GLY A 364 -24.47 -9.83 0.92
CA GLY A 364 -24.20 -10.24 2.30
C GLY A 364 -22.81 -9.86 2.79
N MET A 365 -21.81 -9.87 1.91
CA MET A 365 -20.44 -9.42 2.19
C MET A 365 -20.26 -7.90 2.07
N GLY A 366 -21.22 -7.18 1.53
CA GLY A 366 -21.11 -5.75 1.27
C GLY A 366 -20.04 -5.45 0.20
N HIS A 367 -20.08 -6.12 -0.92
CA HIS A 367 -19.25 -5.80 -2.07
C HIS A 367 -20.04 -4.94 -3.05
N THR A 368 -19.37 -3.96 -3.68
CA THR A 368 -19.97 -3.09 -4.69
C THR A 368 -20.07 -3.75 -6.07
N SER A 369 -19.38 -4.88 -6.27
CA SER A 369 -19.44 -5.68 -7.50
C SER A 369 -19.28 -7.16 -7.23
N GLU A 370 -19.94 -8.00 -8.01
CA GLU A 370 -19.81 -9.46 -7.95
C GLU A 370 -18.41 -9.94 -8.32
N GLN A 371 -17.68 -9.23 -9.19
CA GLN A 371 -16.28 -9.51 -9.52
C GLN A 371 -15.41 -9.52 -8.26
N THR A 372 -15.67 -8.61 -7.31
CA THR A 372 -14.97 -8.62 -6.02
C THR A 372 -15.28 -9.89 -5.24
N THR A 373 -16.52 -10.40 -5.30
CA THR A 373 -16.94 -11.63 -4.63
C THR A 373 -16.28 -12.85 -5.25
N GLN A 374 -16.18 -12.91 -6.58
CA GLN A 374 -15.50 -13.99 -7.29
C GLN A 374 -14.03 -14.15 -6.86
N ILE A 375 -13.37 -13.08 -6.45
CA ILE A 375 -12.01 -13.14 -5.90
C ILE A 375 -11.98 -13.95 -4.58
N TYR A 376 -13.06 -13.94 -3.81
CA TYR A 376 -13.14 -14.68 -2.53
C TYR A 376 -13.52 -16.14 -2.73
N LEU A 377 -14.24 -16.47 -3.80
CA LEU A 377 -14.67 -17.83 -4.06
C LEU A 377 -13.47 -18.66 -4.54
N THR A 378 -13.28 -19.79 -3.92
CA THR A 378 -12.34 -20.81 -4.41
C THR A 378 -12.83 -21.29 -5.77
N MET A 379 -11.95 -21.71 -6.67
CA MET A 379 -12.37 -22.53 -7.81
C MET A 379 -13.22 -23.68 -7.25
N LEU A 380 -14.29 -24.06 -7.97
CA LEU A 380 -15.06 -25.26 -7.63
C LEU A 380 -14.06 -26.39 -7.40
N GLU A 381 -14.19 -27.10 -6.29
CA GLU A 381 -13.45 -28.33 -6.09
C GLU A 381 -13.80 -29.26 -7.26
N ASN A 382 -12.84 -30.02 -7.76
CA ASN A 382 -13.08 -30.94 -8.88
C ASN A 382 -14.27 -31.87 -8.59
N SER A 383 -14.45 -32.26 -7.33
CA SER A 383 -15.60 -33.04 -6.90
C SER A 383 -16.96 -32.40 -7.27
N VAL A 384 -17.11 -31.08 -7.10
CA VAL A 384 -18.36 -30.37 -7.46
C VAL A 384 -18.57 -30.34 -8.97
N ILE A 385 -17.48 -30.25 -9.72
CA ILE A 385 -17.52 -30.32 -11.20
C ILE A 385 -17.84 -31.74 -11.62
N ASP A 386 -17.25 -32.75 -10.98
CA ASP A 386 -17.44 -34.15 -11.25
C ASP A 386 -18.88 -34.59 -10.91
N ASP A 387 -19.44 -34.14 -9.77
CA ASP A 387 -20.82 -34.39 -9.37
C ASP A 387 -21.81 -33.75 -10.36
N ALA A 388 -21.56 -32.50 -10.78
CA ALA A 388 -22.39 -31.85 -11.80
C ALA A 388 -22.28 -32.58 -13.15
N ASN A 389 -21.10 -33.02 -13.55
CA ASN A 389 -20.86 -33.75 -14.76
C ASN A 389 -21.54 -35.16 -14.69
N GLN A 390 -21.48 -35.83 -13.54
CA GLN A 390 -22.16 -37.10 -13.31
C GLN A 390 -23.68 -36.96 -13.50
N GLY A 391 -24.29 -35.87 -12.94
CA GLY A 391 -25.70 -35.57 -13.14
C GLY A 391 -26.06 -35.37 -14.61
N LEU A 392 -25.20 -34.67 -15.37
CA LEU A 392 -25.38 -34.50 -16.81
C LEU A 392 -25.26 -35.83 -17.58
N ILE A 393 -24.30 -36.68 -17.21
CA ILE A 393 -24.11 -38.00 -17.83
C ILE A 393 -25.30 -38.91 -17.52
N MET A 394 -25.78 -38.90 -16.27
CA MET A 394 -26.95 -39.72 -15.91
C MET A 394 -28.23 -39.31 -16.69
N SER A 395 -28.44 -38.02 -16.92
CA SER A 395 -29.56 -37.53 -17.71
C SER A 395 -29.48 -37.87 -19.21
N LEU A 396 -28.34 -38.35 -19.70
CA LEU A 396 -28.17 -38.85 -21.06
C LEU A 396 -28.53 -40.36 -21.18
N LEU A 397 -28.59 -41.05 -20.03
CA LEU A 397 -28.82 -42.49 -19.98
C LEU A 397 -30.28 -42.84 -19.64
N GLU A 398 -31.08 -41.82 -19.25
CA GLU A 398 -32.53 -41.87 -19.10
C GLU A 398 -33.24 -41.53 -20.45
#